data_90f698477d965d3a2b6ea767104d8309
#
_entry.id   90f698477d965d3a2b6ea767104d8309
#
_cell.length_a   1.000
_cell.length_b   1.000
_cell.length_c   1.000
_cell.angle_alpha   90.00
_cell.angle_beta   90.00
_cell.angle_gamma   90.00
#
_symmetry.space_group_name_H-M   'P 1'
#
loop_
_entity.id
_entity.type
_entity.pdbx_description
1 polymer ?
#
loop_
_entity_poly.entity_id
_entity_poly.type
_entity_poly.pdbx_seq_one_letter_code
_entity_poly.pdbx_strand_id
1 'polypeptide(L)'
;MEENRDYARELNGFLVEVFNNILKTEEAYVSQCCPDLSLREMHLIEEVCRAVDQGRDNRSSAIAAAQHVTAGTLTVAVNQLEGKGYLERVRDGSDKRSVRLRPTQKGREADRRHGDFHRELVEAAVERLTAEETAVLARGLNGVAAFIREKYFA
;
A
#
# COMPACT_ATOMS: atom_id res chain seq x y z
N MET A 1 -32.43 -15.65 -7.94
CA MET A 1 -32.25 -14.17 -7.76
C MET A 1 -32.21 -13.77 -6.29
N GLU A 2 -32.99 -14.37 -5.42
CA GLU A 2 -32.97 -14.11 -3.96
C GLU A 2 -31.64 -14.56 -3.32
N GLU A 3 -31.21 -15.77 -3.59
CA GLU A 3 -29.94 -16.35 -3.09
C GLU A 3 -28.71 -15.47 -3.39
N ASN A 4 -28.65 -14.87 -4.59
CA ASN A 4 -27.55 -13.99 -4.96
C ASN A 4 -27.60 -12.61 -4.22
N ARG A 5 -28.78 -12.19 -3.74
CA ARG A 5 -28.91 -10.98 -2.91
C ARG A 5 -28.45 -11.21 -1.48
N ASP A 6 -28.69 -12.40 -0.94
CA ASP A 6 -28.25 -12.75 0.41
C ASP A 6 -26.71 -12.87 0.45
N TYR A 7 -26.09 -13.51 -0.53
CA TYR A 7 -24.62 -13.52 -0.67
C TYR A 7 -24.03 -12.11 -0.86
N ALA A 8 -24.69 -11.23 -1.62
CA ALA A 8 -24.22 -9.87 -1.79
C ALA A 8 -24.23 -9.06 -0.49
N ARG A 9 -25.25 -9.27 0.36
CA ARG A 9 -25.34 -8.62 1.69
C ARG A 9 -24.27 -9.15 2.64
N GLU A 10 -24.07 -10.47 2.66
CA GLU A 10 -23.06 -11.13 3.46
C GLU A 10 -21.65 -10.67 3.06
N LEU A 11 -21.35 -10.67 1.76
CA LEU A 11 -20.08 -10.19 1.21
C LEU A 11 -19.83 -8.70 1.54
N ASN A 12 -20.86 -7.86 1.47
CA ASN A 12 -20.71 -6.45 1.85
C ASN A 12 -20.33 -6.29 3.32
N GLY A 13 -21.04 -7.00 4.22
CA GLY A 13 -20.71 -6.99 5.66
C GLY A 13 -19.27 -7.46 5.91
N PHE A 14 -18.90 -8.59 5.31
CA PHE A 14 -17.57 -9.15 5.41
C PHE A 14 -16.48 -8.19 4.89
N LEU A 15 -16.64 -7.61 3.70
CA LEU A 15 -15.67 -6.67 3.13
C LEU A 15 -15.46 -5.45 4.03
N VAL A 16 -16.54 -4.89 4.60
CA VAL A 16 -16.45 -3.74 5.51
C VAL A 16 -15.74 -4.11 6.81
N GLU A 17 -16.10 -5.25 7.41
CA GLU A 17 -15.50 -5.72 8.67
C GLU A 17 -14.02 -6.07 8.50
N VAL A 18 -13.71 -6.90 7.50
CA VAL A 18 -12.32 -7.35 7.25
C VAL A 18 -11.43 -6.16 6.90
N PHE A 19 -11.88 -5.26 6.03
CA PHE A 19 -11.12 -4.08 5.67
C PHE A 19 -10.80 -3.20 6.88
N ASN A 20 -11.80 -2.92 7.72
CA ASN A 20 -11.60 -2.12 8.93
C ASN A 20 -10.67 -2.81 9.93
N ASN A 21 -10.77 -4.13 10.08
CA ASN A 21 -9.92 -4.89 10.99
C ASN A 21 -8.47 -4.96 10.47
N ILE A 22 -8.25 -5.15 9.18
CA ILE A 22 -6.91 -5.10 8.57
C ILE A 22 -6.27 -3.74 8.83
N LEU A 23 -6.95 -2.63 8.53
CA LEU A 23 -6.41 -1.29 8.76
C LEU A 23 -6.04 -1.02 10.23
N LYS A 24 -6.90 -1.43 11.18
CA LYS A 24 -6.61 -1.28 12.61
C LYS A 24 -5.41 -2.10 13.05
N THR A 25 -5.31 -3.33 12.57
CA THR A 25 -4.20 -4.23 12.91
C THR A 25 -2.90 -3.72 12.32
N GLU A 26 -2.93 -3.24 11.09
CA GLU A 26 -1.80 -2.64 10.39
C GLU A 26 -1.30 -1.36 11.09
N GLU A 27 -2.23 -0.47 11.49
CA GLU A 27 -1.90 0.74 12.26
C GLU A 27 -1.25 0.41 13.60
N ALA A 28 -1.78 -0.58 14.32
CA ALA A 28 -1.21 -1.06 15.57
C ALA A 28 0.19 -1.65 15.36
N TYR A 29 0.39 -2.44 14.30
CA TYR A 29 1.69 -3.01 13.97
C TYR A 29 2.72 -1.92 13.63
N VAL A 30 2.36 -0.97 12.76
CA VAL A 30 3.25 0.16 12.40
C VAL A 30 3.62 0.96 13.62
N SER A 31 2.68 1.25 14.52
CA SER A 31 2.94 1.96 15.79
C SER A 31 3.92 1.23 16.71
N GLN A 32 3.98 -0.10 16.64
CA GLN A 32 4.92 -0.91 17.42
C GLN A 32 6.30 -1.01 16.79
N CYS A 33 6.37 -1.28 15.48
CA CYS A 33 7.64 -1.51 14.79
C CYS A 33 8.34 -0.22 14.35
N CYS A 34 7.58 0.86 14.11
CA CYS A 34 8.05 2.15 13.63
C CYS A 34 7.25 3.28 14.30
N PRO A 35 7.45 3.54 15.62
CA PRO A 35 6.58 4.43 16.41
C PRO A 35 6.61 5.90 15.96
N ASP A 36 7.58 6.29 15.14
CA ASP A 36 7.70 7.61 14.54
C ASP A 36 7.00 7.74 13.16
N LEU A 37 6.35 6.65 12.69
CA LEU A 37 5.60 6.64 11.43
C LEU A 37 4.09 6.52 11.67
N SER A 38 3.33 7.25 10.88
CA SER A 38 1.92 6.97 10.64
C SER A 38 1.77 5.89 9.55
N LEU A 39 0.61 5.24 9.51
CA LEU A 39 0.31 4.25 8.46
C LEU A 39 0.40 4.87 7.04
N ARG A 40 -0.04 6.12 6.86
CA ARG A 40 0.08 6.83 5.58
C ARG A 40 1.53 7.06 5.15
N GLU A 41 2.40 7.37 6.10
CA GLU A 41 3.83 7.51 5.84
C GLU A 41 4.48 6.17 5.48
N MET A 42 4.06 5.07 6.14
CA MET A 42 4.49 3.72 5.80
C MET A 42 4.10 3.35 4.36
N HIS A 43 2.85 3.57 3.96
CA HIS A 43 2.40 3.30 2.59
C HIS A 43 3.12 4.16 1.54
N LEU A 44 3.54 5.38 1.91
CA LEU A 44 4.35 6.20 1.01
C LEU A 44 5.78 5.63 0.85
N ILE A 45 6.39 5.15 1.93
CA ILE A 45 7.70 4.47 1.87
C ILE A 45 7.59 3.23 0.99
N GLU A 46 6.57 2.40 1.20
CA GLU A 46 6.30 1.20 0.40
C GLU A 46 6.16 1.51 -1.10
N GLU A 47 5.38 2.55 -1.47
CA GLU A 47 5.22 2.93 -2.86
C GLU A 47 6.53 3.40 -3.50
N VAL A 48 7.34 4.15 -2.78
CA VAL A 48 8.67 4.56 -3.26
C VAL A 48 9.60 3.35 -3.42
N CYS A 49 9.62 2.42 -2.47
CA CYS A 49 10.38 1.16 -2.55
C CYS A 49 9.93 0.35 -3.78
N ARG A 50 8.62 0.15 -3.94
CA ARG A 50 8.01 -0.57 -5.06
C ARG A 50 8.33 0.07 -6.41
N ALA A 51 8.28 1.39 -6.51
CA ALA A 51 8.61 2.10 -7.74
C ALA A 51 10.09 1.89 -8.12
N VAL A 52 11.00 1.96 -7.16
CA VAL A 52 12.43 1.75 -7.37
C VAL A 52 12.73 0.29 -7.77
N ASP A 53 12.16 -0.68 -7.05
CA ASP A 53 12.43 -2.11 -7.26
C ASP A 53 11.88 -2.64 -8.58
N GLN A 54 10.76 -2.08 -9.04
CA GLN A 54 10.14 -2.42 -10.32
C GLN A 54 10.66 -1.57 -11.49
N GLY A 55 11.61 -0.67 -11.27
CA GLY A 55 12.11 0.24 -12.31
C GLY A 55 11.06 1.20 -12.84
N ARG A 56 9.99 1.48 -12.06
CA ARG A 56 8.95 2.44 -12.42
C ARG A 56 9.41 3.88 -12.18
N ASP A 57 8.66 4.82 -12.67
CA ASP A 57 8.92 6.24 -12.45
C ASP A 57 8.76 6.59 -10.96
N ASN A 58 9.87 6.95 -10.32
CA ASN A 58 9.94 7.35 -8.92
C ASN A 58 10.08 8.88 -8.73
N ARG A 59 9.72 9.67 -9.75
CA ARG A 59 9.62 11.13 -9.60
C ARG A 59 8.48 11.48 -8.66
N SER A 60 8.63 12.58 -7.92
CA SER A 60 7.62 13.04 -6.96
C SER A 60 6.22 13.14 -7.60
N SER A 61 6.11 13.60 -8.84
CA SER A 61 4.83 13.67 -9.56
C SER A 61 4.21 12.30 -9.83
N ALA A 62 5.01 11.30 -10.19
CA ALA A 62 4.54 9.94 -10.44
C ALA A 62 4.10 9.25 -9.15
N ILE A 63 4.85 9.43 -8.06
CA ILE A 63 4.46 8.92 -6.74
C ILE A 63 3.18 9.60 -6.23
N ALA A 64 3.01 10.93 -6.42
CA ALA A 64 1.78 11.63 -6.06
C ALA A 64 0.55 11.05 -6.80
N ALA A 65 0.70 10.81 -8.10
CA ALA A 65 -0.35 10.19 -8.91
C ALA A 65 -0.67 8.76 -8.43
N ALA A 66 0.35 7.93 -8.16
CA ALA A 66 0.17 6.58 -7.67
C ALA A 66 -0.54 6.51 -6.30
N GLN A 67 -0.29 7.51 -5.45
CA GLN A 67 -0.92 7.65 -4.13
C GLN A 67 -2.25 8.43 -4.16
N HIS A 68 -2.71 8.87 -5.33
CA HIS A 68 -3.92 9.69 -5.50
C HIS A 68 -3.95 10.94 -4.62
N VAL A 69 -2.80 11.59 -4.44
CA VAL A 69 -2.66 12.83 -3.64
C VAL A 69 -2.16 14.00 -4.49
N THR A 70 -2.38 15.22 -3.99
CA THR A 70 -1.83 16.41 -4.65
C THR A 70 -0.32 16.50 -4.47
N ALA A 71 0.36 17.21 -5.37
CA ALA A 71 1.79 17.47 -5.27
C ALA A 71 2.17 18.18 -3.96
N GLY A 72 1.31 19.07 -3.46
CA GLY A 72 1.50 19.76 -2.19
C GLY A 72 1.45 18.79 -1.00
N THR A 73 0.45 17.93 -0.97
CA THR A 73 0.30 16.89 0.07
C THR A 73 1.51 15.95 0.08
N LEU A 74 1.95 15.49 -1.10
CA LEU A 74 3.15 14.67 -1.20
C LEU A 74 4.39 15.38 -0.69
N THR A 75 4.57 16.66 -1.08
CA THR A 75 5.75 17.45 -0.66
C THR A 75 5.86 17.52 0.86
N VAL A 76 4.75 17.75 1.56
CA VAL A 76 4.73 17.78 3.04
C VAL A 76 5.12 16.42 3.61
N ALA A 77 4.52 15.33 3.13
CA ALA A 77 4.81 13.97 3.61
C ALA A 77 6.28 13.58 3.36
N VAL A 78 6.81 13.88 2.17
CA VAL A 78 8.22 13.60 1.85
C VAL A 78 9.17 14.43 2.72
N ASN A 79 8.88 15.70 3.00
CA ASN A 79 9.70 16.51 3.92
C ASN A 79 9.77 15.89 5.31
N GLN A 80 8.64 15.38 5.82
CA GLN A 80 8.61 14.67 7.10
C GLN A 80 9.44 13.40 7.07
N LEU A 81 9.31 12.59 6.02
CA LEU A 81 10.04 11.34 5.87
C LEU A 81 11.54 11.53 5.64
N GLU A 82 11.96 12.61 4.96
CA GLU A 82 13.36 12.99 4.87
C GLU A 82 13.89 13.42 6.24
N GLY A 83 13.14 14.25 6.98
CA GLY A 83 13.51 14.66 8.34
C GLY A 83 13.65 13.48 9.31
N LYS A 84 12.84 12.43 9.13
CA LYS A 84 12.89 11.17 9.89
C LYS A 84 13.95 10.19 9.37
N GLY A 85 14.54 10.46 8.20
CA GLY A 85 15.60 9.67 7.58
C GLY A 85 15.11 8.40 6.85
N TYR A 86 13.85 8.33 6.43
CA TYR A 86 13.29 7.18 5.69
C TYR A 86 13.40 7.31 4.18
N LEU A 87 13.28 8.52 3.65
CA LEU A 87 13.40 8.82 2.23
C LEU A 87 14.50 9.86 1.99
N GLU A 88 14.96 9.92 0.76
CA GLU A 88 15.87 10.96 0.26
C GLU A 88 15.43 11.46 -1.12
N ARG A 89 15.68 12.73 -1.40
CA ARG A 89 15.52 13.32 -2.72
C ARG A 89 16.83 13.27 -3.48
N VAL A 90 16.77 12.71 -4.69
CA VAL A 90 17.92 12.66 -5.59
C VAL A 90 17.56 13.47 -6.84
N ARG A 91 18.44 14.39 -7.23
CA ARG A 91 18.27 15.13 -8.49
C ARG A 91 18.59 14.20 -9.66
N ASP A 92 17.75 14.22 -10.69
CA ASP A 92 18.04 13.53 -11.92
C ASP A 92 19.21 14.25 -12.64
N GLY A 93 20.26 13.48 -12.95
CA GLY A 93 21.46 14.07 -13.60
C GLY A 93 21.18 14.64 -14.98
N SER A 94 20.12 14.22 -15.65
CA SER A 94 19.71 14.67 -16.98
C SER A 94 18.73 15.84 -16.96
N ASP A 95 17.94 16.00 -15.89
CA ASP A 95 16.98 17.07 -15.70
C ASP A 95 17.03 17.62 -14.28
N LYS A 96 17.69 18.76 -14.10
CA LYS A 96 17.83 19.43 -12.80
C LYS A 96 16.50 19.85 -12.16
N ARG A 97 15.38 19.84 -12.91
CA ARG A 97 14.04 20.15 -12.43
C ARG A 97 13.31 18.90 -11.91
N SER A 98 13.79 17.72 -12.26
CA SER A 98 13.19 16.46 -11.88
C SER A 98 13.80 15.95 -10.58
N VAL A 99 12.95 15.76 -9.57
CA VAL A 99 13.34 15.21 -8.27
C VAL A 99 12.78 13.79 -8.17
N ARG A 100 13.68 12.83 -7.97
CA ARG A 100 13.36 11.42 -7.73
C ARG A 100 13.40 11.13 -6.24
N LEU A 101 12.51 10.27 -5.80
CA LEU A 101 12.47 9.79 -4.41
C LEU A 101 13.15 8.42 -4.34
N ARG A 102 13.96 8.22 -3.31
CA ARG A 102 14.60 6.95 -3.02
C ARG A 102 14.42 6.60 -1.54
N PRO A 103 14.25 5.33 -1.21
CA PRO A 103 14.28 4.89 0.18
C PRO A 103 15.73 4.87 0.67
N THR A 104 15.93 5.29 1.89
CA THR A 104 17.18 5.04 2.64
C THR A 104 17.23 3.59 3.11
N GLN A 105 18.33 3.18 3.76
CA GLN A 105 18.37 1.88 4.40
C GLN A 105 17.32 1.75 5.51
N LYS A 106 17.07 2.81 6.28
CA LYS A 106 15.98 2.86 7.28
C LYS A 106 14.61 2.69 6.64
N GLY A 107 14.38 3.34 5.47
CA GLY A 107 13.15 3.19 4.70
C GLY A 107 12.97 1.76 4.18
N ARG A 108 14.01 1.16 3.65
CA ARG A 108 14.00 -0.24 3.19
C ARG A 108 13.69 -1.23 4.32
N GLU A 109 14.24 -1.00 5.52
CA GLU A 109 13.98 -1.85 6.68
C GLU A 109 12.53 -1.72 7.15
N ALA A 110 11.97 -0.50 7.14
CA ALA A 110 10.55 -0.28 7.46
C ALA A 110 9.63 -1.00 6.45
N ASP A 111 9.90 -0.85 5.16
CA ASP A 111 9.17 -1.53 4.08
C ASP A 111 9.22 -3.07 4.21
N ARG A 112 10.40 -3.62 4.50
CA ARG A 112 10.56 -5.06 4.71
C ARG A 112 9.71 -5.57 5.88
N ARG A 113 9.74 -4.88 7.03
CA ARG A 113 8.92 -5.26 8.20
C ARG A 113 7.44 -5.21 7.89
N HIS A 114 7.00 -4.17 7.18
CA HIS A 114 5.61 -4.04 6.76
C HIS A 114 5.21 -5.15 5.78
N GLY A 115 6.08 -5.50 4.83
CA GLY A 115 5.88 -6.63 3.93
C GLY A 115 5.84 -7.99 4.66
N ASP A 116 6.64 -8.18 5.70
CA ASP A 116 6.61 -9.37 6.56
C ASP A 116 5.25 -9.51 7.25
N PHE A 117 4.71 -8.42 7.81
CA PHE A 117 3.38 -8.39 8.40
C PHE A 117 2.29 -8.82 7.40
N HIS A 118 2.29 -8.25 6.20
CA HIS A 118 1.31 -8.63 5.16
C HIS A 118 1.45 -10.10 4.76
N ARG A 119 2.67 -10.60 4.63
CA ARG A 119 2.91 -12.00 4.31
C ARG A 119 2.35 -12.93 5.38
N GLU A 120 2.63 -12.68 6.65
CA GLU A 120 2.12 -13.46 7.77
C GLU A 120 0.58 -13.44 7.83
N LEU A 121 -0.04 -12.28 7.59
CA LEU A 121 -1.50 -12.15 7.53
C LEU A 121 -2.10 -13.00 6.40
N VAL A 122 -1.51 -12.95 5.21
CA VAL A 122 -1.98 -13.73 4.05
C VAL A 122 -1.74 -15.21 4.27
N GLU A 123 -0.57 -15.63 4.76
CA GLU A 123 -0.24 -17.02 5.06
C GLU A 123 -1.26 -17.61 6.06
N ALA A 124 -1.55 -16.90 7.16
CA ALA A 124 -2.54 -17.33 8.15
C ALA A 124 -3.97 -17.40 7.57
N ALA A 125 -4.32 -16.52 6.63
CA ALA A 125 -5.62 -16.55 5.98
C ALA A 125 -5.77 -17.74 5.02
N VAL A 126 -4.73 -18.06 4.23
CA VAL A 126 -4.78 -19.15 3.25
C VAL A 126 -4.52 -20.53 3.83
N GLU A 127 -3.87 -20.63 4.99
CA GLU A 127 -3.60 -21.89 5.68
C GLU A 127 -4.88 -22.71 5.97
N ARG A 128 -6.02 -22.03 6.08
CA ARG A 128 -7.35 -22.64 6.33
C ARG A 128 -8.11 -23.00 5.07
N LEU A 129 -7.55 -22.72 3.90
CA LEU A 129 -8.18 -22.91 2.60
C LEU A 129 -7.45 -23.98 1.79
N THR A 130 -8.19 -24.72 1.00
CA THR A 130 -7.60 -25.55 -0.06
C THR A 130 -7.01 -24.69 -1.17
N ALA A 131 -6.16 -25.26 -2.01
CA ALA A 131 -5.58 -24.55 -3.17
C ALA A 131 -6.68 -24.06 -4.14
N GLU A 132 -7.77 -24.80 -4.30
CA GLU A 132 -8.90 -24.43 -5.13
C GLU A 132 -9.66 -23.24 -4.55
N GLU A 133 -9.95 -23.27 -3.25
CA GLU A 133 -10.62 -22.18 -2.53
C GLU A 133 -9.77 -20.90 -2.56
N THR A 134 -8.46 -21.03 -2.35
CA THR A 134 -7.52 -19.90 -2.45
C THR A 134 -7.54 -19.28 -3.86
N ALA A 135 -7.56 -20.11 -4.90
CA ALA A 135 -7.62 -19.63 -6.28
C ALA A 135 -8.96 -18.94 -6.61
N VAL A 136 -10.07 -19.44 -6.07
CA VAL A 136 -11.41 -18.82 -6.23
C VAL A 136 -11.44 -17.46 -5.52
N LEU A 137 -10.98 -17.40 -4.27
CA LEU A 137 -10.89 -16.16 -3.48
C LEU A 137 -10.03 -15.12 -4.19
N ALA A 138 -8.83 -15.50 -4.64
CA ALA A 138 -7.92 -14.60 -5.34
C ALA A 138 -8.55 -14.03 -6.63
N ARG A 139 -9.25 -14.84 -7.42
CA ARG A 139 -9.97 -14.36 -8.61
C ARG A 139 -11.08 -13.38 -8.25
N GLY A 140 -11.87 -13.67 -7.23
CA GLY A 140 -12.94 -12.80 -6.75
C GLY A 140 -12.42 -11.43 -6.31
N LEU A 141 -11.39 -11.42 -5.47
CA LEU A 141 -10.76 -10.19 -4.97
C LEU A 141 -10.11 -9.37 -6.10
N ASN A 142 -9.47 -10.01 -7.07
CA ASN A 142 -8.94 -9.33 -8.25
C ASN A 142 -10.04 -8.68 -9.09
N GLY A 143 -11.20 -9.32 -9.23
CA GLY A 143 -12.38 -8.76 -9.90
C GLY A 143 -12.89 -7.50 -9.18
N VAL A 144 -13.00 -7.53 -7.86
CA VAL A 144 -13.38 -6.36 -7.05
C VAL A 144 -12.37 -5.24 -7.19
N ALA A 145 -11.07 -5.55 -7.12
CA ALA A 145 -10.01 -4.56 -7.27
C ALA A 145 -10.00 -3.92 -8.66
N ALA A 146 -10.25 -4.69 -9.73
CA ALA A 146 -10.37 -4.18 -11.09
C ALA A 146 -11.56 -3.21 -11.22
N PHE A 147 -12.74 -3.60 -10.72
CA PHE A 147 -13.93 -2.76 -10.72
C PHE A 147 -13.69 -1.42 -9.99
N ILE A 148 -13.05 -1.44 -8.81
CA ILE A 148 -12.75 -0.23 -8.05
C ILE A 148 -11.82 0.68 -8.85
N ARG A 149 -10.76 0.14 -9.47
CA ARG A 149 -9.84 0.94 -10.30
C ARG A 149 -10.55 1.60 -11.48
N GLU A 150 -11.35 0.84 -12.21
CA GLU A 150 -12.05 1.35 -13.40
C GLU A 150 -13.09 2.42 -13.06
N LYS A 151 -13.78 2.25 -11.93
CA LYS A 151 -14.90 3.15 -11.57
C LYS A 151 -14.45 4.42 -10.88
N TYR A 152 -13.39 4.37 -10.08
CA TYR A 152 -13.03 5.46 -9.15
C TYR A 152 -11.65 6.07 -9.40
N PHE A 153 -10.79 5.40 -10.19
CA PHE A 153 -9.41 5.83 -10.41
C PHE A 153 -9.00 5.87 -11.90
N ALA A 154 -9.95 5.68 -12.81
CA ALA A 154 -9.75 5.84 -14.26
C ALA A 154 -9.79 7.30 -14.68
#